data_d292fd2739bfefba37599854cfd17a11
#
_entry.id   d292fd2739bfefba37599854cfd17a11
#
_cell.length_a   1.000
_cell.length_b   1.000
_cell.length_c   1.000
_cell.angle_alpha   90.00
_cell.angle_beta   90.00
_cell.angle_gamma   90.00
#
_symmetry.space_group_name_H-M   'P 1'
#
loop_
_entity.id
_entity.type
_entity.pdbx_description
1 polymer ?
#
loop_
_entity_poly.entity_id
_entity_poly.type
_entity_poly.pdbx_seq_one_letter_code
_entity_poly.pdbx_strand_id
1 'polypeptide(L)'
;MVIGPTAQAVHHREPAGRRYQYRYRGGRARAPDGHTLLLASTANAINATLYDKLSFEFIRDVVPVAGIVRLPIMMVVIPSFPAKTVPEFIAYAKANPGKINMASVGNGTAQHVVGEWFKMMTGVNMMHVPYRGGAALLTDLLSARVEVYFPDTFGVYVQHVRTGKLRALAVMGPRRLEVLPDIPRIDDFLSGLDASDWVGLVAPKNTPAEIIAKLNGEITAGLADPKLKARLADLVLGATMLAGSPAEFGKLIAQDTAKWAKVVKFAGIRLE
;
A
#
# COMPACT_ATOMS: atom_id res chain seq x y z
N MET A 1 2.78 -12.32 -23.12
CA MET A 1 4.23 -12.11 -22.92
C MET A 1 4.88 -13.48 -22.91
N VAL A 2 5.62 -13.84 -23.97
CA VAL A 2 6.34 -15.12 -24.04
C VAL A 2 7.60 -14.95 -23.22
N ILE A 3 7.61 -15.51 -22.02
CA ILE A 3 8.82 -15.64 -21.21
C ILE A 3 9.65 -16.73 -21.85
N GLY A 4 10.81 -16.37 -22.40
CA GLY A 4 11.74 -17.34 -22.97
C GLY A 4 12.19 -18.40 -21.95
N PRO A 5 12.74 -19.55 -22.37
CA PRO A 5 12.95 -20.73 -21.52
C PRO A 5 14.01 -20.60 -20.39
N THR A 6 14.52 -19.40 -20.11
CA THR A 6 15.53 -19.14 -19.08
C THR A 6 15.05 -18.29 -17.90
N ALA A 7 13.75 -17.93 -17.85
CA ALA A 7 13.20 -17.22 -16.69
C ALA A 7 13.00 -18.21 -15.52
N GLN A 8 13.96 -18.29 -14.61
CA GLN A 8 13.73 -18.96 -13.33
C GLN A 8 12.63 -18.18 -12.58
N ALA A 9 11.53 -18.86 -12.30
CA ALA A 9 10.42 -18.32 -11.55
C ALA A 9 10.91 -17.81 -10.20
N VAL A 10 10.59 -16.55 -9.88
CA VAL A 10 10.77 -16.01 -8.54
C VAL A 10 9.76 -16.70 -7.64
N HIS A 11 10.20 -17.71 -6.90
CA HIS A 11 9.37 -18.40 -5.94
C HIS A 11 9.10 -17.51 -4.73
N HIS A 12 7.92 -16.88 -4.68
CA HIS A 12 7.34 -16.39 -3.45
C HIS A 12 6.93 -17.59 -2.58
N ARG A 13 7.79 -18.03 -1.67
CA ARG A 13 7.37 -18.77 -0.47
C ARG A 13 7.26 -17.78 0.67
N GLU A 14 6.07 -17.26 0.90
CA GLU A 14 5.73 -16.61 2.16
C GLU A 14 5.37 -17.69 3.19
N PRO A 15 6.13 -17.82 4.31
CA PRO A 15 5.58 -18.49 5.47
C PRO A 15 4.56 -17.55 6.10
N ALA A 16 3.31 -18.00 6.19
CA ALA A 16 2.26 -17.31 6.92
C ALA A 16 2.77 -16.94 8.32
N GLY A 17 2.79 -15.63 8.63
CA GLY A 17 2.97 -15.13 9.98
C GLY A 17 4.33 -14.54 10.34
N ARG A 18 5.22 -14.30 9.42
CA ARG A 18 6.41 -13.47 9.69
C ARG A 18 6.40 -12.23 8.83
N ARG A 19 6.57 -11.07 9.53
CA ARG A 19 6.83 -9.71 9.08
C ARG A 19 7.33 -9.69 7.63
N TYR A 20 6.88 -8.77 6.80
CA TYR A 20 7.43 -8.44 5.48
C TYR A 20 8.90 -8.02 5.61
N GLN A 21 9.72 -8.91 6.13
CA GLN A 21 11.17 -8.82 6.08
C GLN A 21 11.58 -9.46 4.77
N TYR A 22 11.87 -8.64 3.80
CA TYR A 22 12.73 -9.06 2.70
C TYR A 22 14.07 -9.46 3.32
N ARG A 23 14.18 -10.71 3.77
CA ARG A 23 15.48 -11.28 4.02
C ARG A 23 16.17 -11.41 2.67
N TYR A 24 17.07 -10.50 2.39
CA TYR A 24 18.23 -10.78 1.55
C TYR A 24 18.98 -11.94 2.26
N ARG A 25 18.53 -13.18 2.03
CA ARG A 25 19.21 -14.34 2.57
C ARG A 25 20.50 -14.53 1.80
N GLY A 26 21.58 -14.34 2.46
CA GLY A 26 22.92 -14.57 2.00
C GLY A 26 23.61 -13.28 1.61
N GLY A 27 24.61 -12.84 2.37
CA GLY A 27 25.41 -11.63 2.24
C GLY A 27 26.23 -11.46 0.94
N ARG A 28 25.67 -11.86 -0.20
CA ARG A 28 26.16 -11.52 -1.53
C ARG A 28 25.09 -10.67 -2.20
N ALA A 29 25.44 -9.43 -2.52
CA ALA A 29 24.67 -8.60 -3.43
C ALA A 29 24.38 -9.44 -4.69
N ARG A 30 23.10 -9.53 -5.09
CA ARG A 30 22.74 -10.19 -6.36
C ARG A 30 23.40 -9.44 -7.50
N ALA A 31 23.84 -10.20 -8.52
CA ALA A 31 24.48 -9.60 -9.69
C ALA A 31 23.57 -8.53 -10.30
N PRO A 32 24.10 -7.35 -10.63
CA PRO A 32 23.34 -6.26 -11.25
C PRO A 32 23.24 -6.46 -12.77
N ASP A 33 22.76 -7.64 -13.18
CA ASP A 33 22.69 -8.11 -14.57
C ASP A 33 21.29 -8.03 -15.19
N GLY A 34 20.32 -7.49 -14.43
CA GLY A 34 18.93 -7.37 -14.87
C GLY A 34 18.07 -8.63 -14.71
N HIS A 35 18.64 -9.76 -14.29
CA HIS A 35 17.88 -11.00 -14.06
C HIS A 35 17.26 -11.09 -12.67
N THR A 36 17.65 -10.21 -11.76
CA THR A 36 17.04 -10.09 -10.43
C THR A 36 16.27 -8.79 -10.33
N LEU A 37 14.97 -8.88 -10.08
CA LEU A 37 14.09 -7.74 -9.83
C LEU A 37 13.36 -7.93 -8.50
N LEU A 38 13.11 -6.83 -7.81
CA LEU A 38 12.28 -6.78 -6.61
C LEU A 38 10.97 -6.08 -6.93
N LEU A 39 9.84 -6.75 -6.64
CA LEU A 39 8.55 -6.09 -6.59
C LEU A 39 8.49 -5.25 -5.32
N ALA A 40 8.58 -3.95 -5.48
CA ALA A 40 8.58 -2.97 -4.40
C ALA A 40 7.18 -2.34 -4.25
N SER A 41 6.86 -1.94 -3.03
CA SER A 41 5.61 -1.25 -2.69
C SER A 41 5.87 -0.17 -1.64
N THR A 42 4.84 0.59 -1.28
CA THR A 42 4.88 1.57 -0.18
C THR A 42 5.42 0.96 1.12
N ALA A 43 5.20 -0.33 1.38
CA ALA A 43 5.75 -1.01 2.55
C ALA A 43 7.29 -0.96 2.60
N ASN A 44 7.98 -0.96 1.46
CA ASN A 44 9.44 -0.82 1.42
C ASN A 44 9.88 0.59 1.81
N ALA A 45 9.14 1.62 1.40
CA ALA A 45 9.39 3.01 1.78
C ALA A 45 9.13 3.23 3.29
N ILE A 46 8.06 2.64 3.84
CA ILE A 46 7.75 2.66 5.26
C ILE A 46 8.84 1.95 6.07
N ASN A 47 9.23 0.75 5.65
CA ASN A 47 10.21 -0.08 6.36
C ASN A 47 11.60 0.56 6.42
N ALA A 48 11.96 1.42 5.47
CA ALA A 48 13.21 2.18 5.50
C ALA A 48 13.37 3.05 6.77
N THR A 49 12.25 3.42 7.42
CA THR A 49 12.27 4.20 8.68
C THR A 49 11.88 3.36 9.89
N LEU A 50 11.14 2.29 9.67
CA LEU A 50 10.53 1.48 10.73
C LEU A 50 11.54 0.56 11.44
N TYR A 51 12.60 0.17 10.76
CA TYR A 51 13.62 -0.74 11.27
C TYR A 51 14.96 -0.03 11.44
N ASP A 52 15.48 0.00 12.66
CA ASP A 52 16.77 0.61 12.99
C ASP A 52 17.97 -0.17 12.42
N LYS A 53 17.79 -1.47 12.12
CA LYS A 53 18.85 -2.37 11.63
C LYS A 53 18.35 -3.21 10.46
N LEU A 54 18.17 -2.59 9.30
CA LEU A 54 18.03 -3.34 8.05
C LEU A 54 19.43 -3.74 7.53
N SER A 55 19.54 -4.99 7.05
CA SER A 55 20.77 -5.46 6.40
C SER A 55 21.01 -4.81 5.03
N PHE A 56 20.04 -4.04 4.53
CA PHE A 56 20.14 -3.22 3.32
C PHE A 56 19.37 -1.91 3.51
N GLU A 57 19.74 -0.88 2.79
CA GLU A 57 19.08 0.41 2.78
C GLU A 57 18.35 0.57 1.44
N PHE A 58 16.99 0.54 1.50
CA PHE A 58 16.16 0.43 0.30
C PHE A 58 16.52 1.48 -0.76
N ILE A 59 16.61 2.76 -0.40
CA ILE A 59 16.90 3.82 -1.37
C ILE A 59 18.34 3.73 -1.91
N ARG A 60 19.30 3.30 -1.06
CA ARG A 60 20.73 3.23 -1.44
C ARG A 60 21.05 2.02 -2.30
N ASP A 61 20.42 0.89 -2.03
CA ASP A 61 20.85 -0.42 -2.53
C ASP A 61 20.04 -0.92 -3.71
N VAL A 62 19.02 -0.15 -4.16
CA VAL A 62 18.24 -0.46 -5.36
C VAL A 62 18.24 0.71 -6.35
N VAL A 63 17.94 0.38 -7.61
CA VAL A 63 17.68 1.35 -8.67
C VAL A 63 16.25 1.16 -9.19
N PRO A 64 15.45 2.23 -9.35
CA PRO A 64 14.11 2.15 -9.90
C PRO A 64 14.11 1.65 -11.35
N VAL A 65 13.18 0.76 -11.69
CA VAL A 65 12.97 0.27 -13.06
C VAL A 65 11.67 0.83 -13.62
N ALA A 66 10.54 0.57 -12.99
CA ALA A 66 9.23 1.06 -13.43
C ALA A 66 8.21 1.04 -12.29
N GLY A 67 7.40 2.10 -12.20
CA GLY A 67 6.13 2.04 -11.49
C GLY A 67 5.13 1.23 -12.28
N ILE A 68 4.34 0.39 -11.60
CA ILE A 68 3.31 -0.42 -12.26
C ILE A 68 1.94 0.21 -12.01
N VAL A 69 1.56 0.38 -10.74
CA VAL A 69 0.22 0.81 -10.36
C VAL A 69 0.23 1.61 -9.06
N ARG A 70 -0.67 2.58 -8.98
CA ARG A 70 -1.01 3.31 -7.76
C ARG A 70 -2.42 2.93 -7.34
N LEU A 71 -2.59 2.58 -6.08
CA LEU A 71 -3.81 2.05 -5.49
C LEU A 71 -4.32 3.03 -4.44
N PRO A 72 -5.46 3.68 -4.65
CA PRO A 72 -6.08 4.47 -3.58
C PRO A 72 -6.41 3.60 -2.38
N ILE A 73 -6.31 4.17 -1.18
CA ILE A 73 -6.77 3.56 0.06
C ILE A 73 -8.15 4.12 0.38
N MET A 74 -9.03 3.28 0.91
CA MET A 74 -10.34 3.70 1.39
C MET A 74 -10.35 3.69 2.92
N MET A 75 -11.19 4.52 3.53
CA MET A 75 -11.59 4.36 4.92
C MET A 75 -12.93 3.64 4.96
N VAL A 76 -12.96 2.42 5.49
CA VAL A 76 -14.19 1.63 5.62
C VAL A 76 -14.52 1.34 7.08
N VAL A 77 -15.81 1.31 7.38
CA VAL A 77 -16.35 0.91 8.68
C VAL A 77 -17.40 -0.17 8.51
N ILE A 78 -17.70 -0.89 9.59
CA ILE A 78 -18.83 -1.81 9.64
C ILE A 78 -20.16 -1.06 9.48
N PRO A 79 -21.20 -1.66 8.89
CA PRO A 79 -22.49 -0.97 8.65
C PRO A 79 -23.18 -0.49 9.92
N SER A 80 -23.01 -1.20 11.04
CA SER A 80 -23.56 -0.84 12.36
C SER A 80 -22.83 0.31 13.05
N PHE A 81 -21.67 0.76 12.51
CA PHE A 81 -20.95 1.88 13.10
C PHE A 81 -21.81 3.16 13.07
N PRO A 82 -21.89 3.93 14.17
CA PRO A 82 -22.81 5.07 14.29
C PRO A 82 -22.57 6.18 13.26
N ALA A 83 -21.29 6.40 12.87
CA ALA A 83 -20.94 7.45 11.92
C ALA A 83 -21.15 7.03 10.46
N LYS A 84 -21.65 7.95 9.65
CA LYS A 84 -21.87 7.80 8.21
C LYS A 84 -20.93 8.67 7.38
N THR A 85 -20.23 9.60 8.00
CA THR A 85 -19.30 10.55 7.37
C THR A 85 -18.00 10.62 8.16
N VAL A 86 -16.93 11.15 7.56
CA VAL A 86 -15.64 11.34 8.24
C VAL A 86 -15.76 12.30 9.42
N PRO A 87 -16.42 13.46 9.33
CA PRO A 87 -16.64 14.33 10.49
C PRO A 87 -17.40 13.65 11.65
N GLU A 88 -18.44 12.89 11.34
CA GLU A 88 -19.19 12.11 12.37
C GLU A 88 -18.29 11.05 13.01
N PHE A 89 -17.45 10.36 12.21
CA PHE A 89 -16.48 9.40 12.73
C PHE A 89 -15.50 10.05 13.70
N ILE A 90 -14.93 11.19 13.34
CA ILE A 90 -14.01 11.94 14.19
C ILE A 90 -14.69 12.37 15.49
N ALA A 91 -15.91 12.90 15.41
CA ALA A 91 -16.68 13.30 16.58
C ALA A 91 -16.95 12.11 17.52
N TYR A 92 -17.41 11.00 16.97
CA TYR A 92 -17.65 9.77 17.72
C TYR A 92 -16.37 9.23 18.36
N ALA A 93 -15.27 9.17 17.61
CA ALA A 93 -13.99 8.65 18.09
C ALA A 93 -13.40 9.52 19.23
N LYS A 94 -13.57 10.84 19.15
CA LYS A 94 -13.17 11.77 20.23
C LYS A 94 -14.02 11.60 21.49
N ALA A 95 -15.28 11.32 21.35
CA ALA A 95 -16.19 11.03 22.47
C ALA A 95 -15.97 9.63 23.09
N ASN A 96 -15.32 8.72 22.37
CA ASN A 96 -15.09 7.34 22.78
C ASN A 96 -13.63 6.91 22.63
N PRO A 97 -12.66 7.57 23.32
CA PRO A 97 -11.24 7.31 23.15
C PRO A 97 -10.89 5.87 23.52
N GLY A 98 -10.13 5.21 22.63
CA GLY A 98 -9.68 3.83 22.81
C GLY A 98 -10.75 2.74 22.66
N LYS A 99 -11.99 3.10 22.28
CA LYS A 99 -13.09 2.15 22.10
C LYS A 99 -13.24 1.59 20.67
N ILE A 100 -12.54 2.18 19.71
CA ILE A 100 -12.61 1.79 18.30
C ILE A 100 -11.37 0.94 17.98
N ASN A 101 -11.61 -0.27 17.46
CA ASN A 101 -10.57 -1.18 17.00
C ASN A 101 -10.30 -0.93 15.51
N MET A 102 -9.08 -0.49 15.22
CA MET A 102 -8.58 -0.26 13.87
C MET A 102 -7.78 -1.47 13.40
N ALA A 103 -8.28 -2.17 12.38
CA ALA A 103 -7.61 -3.33 11.83
C ALA A 103 -6.46 -2.97 10.88
N SER A 104 -5.47 -3.86 10.77
CA SER A 104 -4.49 -3.86 9.68
C SER A 104 -4.04 -5.28 9.34
N VAL A 105 -3.44 -5.47 8.15
CA VAL A 105 -2.86 -6.78 7.76
C VAL A 105 -1.46 -7.01 8.37
N GLY A 106 -1.10 -6.23 9.36
CA GLY A 106 0.13 -6.38 10.14
C GLY A 106 0.81 -5.05 10.46
N ASN A 107 1.72 -5.09 11.42
CA ASN A 107 2.51 -3.93 11.83
C ASN A 107 3.40 -3.46 10.67
N GLY A 108 3.44 -2.15 10.42
CA GLY A 108 4.28 -1.53 9.38
C GLY A 108 3.76 -1.69 7.96
N THR A 109 2.54 -2.20 7.78
CA THR A 109 1.86 -2.17 6.48
C THR A 109 1.34 -0.77 6.17
N ALA A 110 1.08 -0.47 4.89
CA ALA A 110 0.50 0.81 4.48
C ALA A 110 -0.81 1.10 5.23
N GLN A 111 -1.68 0.10 5.38
CA GLN A 111 -2.95 0.17 6.08
C GLN A 111 -2.80 0.56 7.56
N HIS A 112 -1.78 0.02 8.24
CA HIS A 112 -1.46 0.42 9.62
C HIS A 112 -1.02 1.87 9.69
N VAL A 113 -0.02 2.23 8.89
CA VAL A 113 0.60 3.56 8.95
C VAL A 113 -0.37 4.66 8.49
N VAL A 114 -1.26 4.38 7.54
CA VAL A 114 -2.34 5.29 7.13
C VAL A 114 -3.33 5.53 8.27
N GLY A 115 -3.70 4.49 9.00
CA GLY A 115 -4.55 4.63 10.18
C GLY A 115 -3.89 5.46 11.28
N GLU A 116 -2.60 5.27 11.51
CA GLU A 116 -1.84 6.12 12.47
C GLU A 116 -1.72 7.56 11.97
N TRP A 117 -1.56 7.78 10.66
CA TRP A 117 -1.58 9.13 10.08
C TRP A 117 -2.94 9.81 10.28
N PHE A 118 -4.03 9.08 10.07
CA PHE A 118 -5.38 9.58 10.37
C PHE A 118 -5.52 9.97 11.86
N LYS A 119 -5.04 9.12 12.79
CA LYS A 119 -5.01 9.44 14.23
C LYS A 119 -4.21 10.72 14.50
N MET A 120 -3.04 10.85 13.88
CA MET A 120 -2.18 12.01 14.01
C MET A 120 -2.89 13.31 13.60
N MET A 121 -3.54 13.29 12.43
CA MET A 121 -4.17 14.51 11.89
C MET A 121 -5.46 14.90 12.61
N THR A 122 -6.16 13.93 13.19
CA THR A 122 -7.48 14.17 13.81
C THR A 122 -7.45 14.21 15.34
N GLY A 123 -6.37 13.72 15.95
CA GLY A 123 -6.27 13.58 17.40
C GLY A 123 -7.17 12.50 18.00
N VAL A 124 -7.73 11.60 17.18
CA VAL A 124 -8.55 10.48 17.68
C VAL A 124 -7.67 9.37 18.24
N ASN A 125 -8.20 8.66 19.25
CA ASN A 125 -7.54 7.50 19.83
C ASN A 125 -8.29 6.22 19.43
N MET A 126 -7.63 5.39 18.60
CA MET A 126 -8.11 4.08 18.17
C MET A 126 -7.10 3.00 18.57
N MET A 127 -7.58 1.83 18.95
CA MET A 127 -6.76 0.68 19.26
C MET A 127 -6.38 -0.05 17.98
N HIS A 128 -5.08 -0.23 17.72
CA HIS A 128 -4.62 -0.98 16.55
C HIS A 128 -4.64 -2.49 16.80
N VAL A 129 -5.29 -3.23 15.89
CA VAL A 129 -5.42 -4.69 15.91
C VAL A 129 -4.76 -5.28 14.66
N PRO A 130 -3.53 -5.80 14.76
CA PRO A 130 -2.82 -6.37 13.62
C PRO A 130 -3.25 -7.82 13.35
N TYR A 131 -3.55 -8.13 12.08
CA TYR A 131 -3.87 -9.47 11.59
C TYR A 131 -2.71 -10.07 10.79
N ARG A 132 -2.66 -11.41 10.73
CA ARG A 132 -1.69 -12.14 9.90
C ARG A 132 -2.21 -12.36 8.47
N GLY A 133 -2.79 -11.32 7.85
CA GLY A 133 -3.28 -11.35 6.49
C GLY A 133 -4.75 -10.94 6.35
N GLY A 134 -5.17 -10.66 5.12
CA GLY A 134 -6.46 -10.05 4.81
C GLY A 134 -7.68 -10.94 5.05
N ALA A 135 -7.54 -12.28 4.97
CA ALA A 135 -8.69 -13.18 5.10
C ALA A 135 -9.26 -13.17 6.52
N ALA A 136 -8.40 -13.31 7.55
CA ALA A 136 -8.83 -13.26 8.94
C ALA A 136 -9.37 -11.87 9.31
N LEU A 137 -8.69 -10.81 8.85
CA LEU A 137 -9.14 -9.42 9.03
C LEU A 137 -10.55 -9.22 8.45
N LEU A 138 -10.77 -9.64 7.20
CA LEU A 138 -12.06 -9.45 6.54
C LEU A 138 -13.18 -10.19 7.27
N THR A 139 -12.91 -11.41 7.76
CA THR A 139 -13.88 -12.18 8.58
C THR A 139 -14.27 -11.41 9.85
N ASP A 140 -13.30 -10.87 10.58
CA ASP A 140 -13.53 -10.14 11.81
C ASP A 140 -14.16 -8.76 11.57
N LEU A 141 -13.83 -8.10 10.47
CA LEU A 141 -14.46 -6.85 10.06
C LEU A 141 -15.94 -7.08 9.69
N LEU A 142 -16.27 -8.14 8.93
CA LEU A 142 -17.65 -8.47 8.57
C LEU A 142 -18.49 -8.97 9.76
N SER A 143 -17.86 -9.53 10.79
CA SER A 143 -18.52 -9.94 12.05
C SER A 143 -18.49 -8.87 13.13
N ALA A 144 -18.08 -7.64 12.79
CA ALA A 144 -18.02 -6.48 13.69
C ALA A 144 -17.16 -6.67 14.95
N ARG A 145 -16.10 -7.49 14.88
CA ARG A 145 -15.09 -7.61 15.94
C ARG A 145 -14.06 -6.49 15.91
N VAL A 146 -13.90 -5.86 14.75
CA VAL A 146 -13.15 -4.63 14.54
C VAL A 146 -14.02 -3.67 13.75
N GLU A 147 -13.90 -2.36 13.99
CA GLU A 147 -14.86 -1.38 13.51
C GLU A 147 -14.38 -0.62 12.27
N VAL A 148 -13.08 -0.36 12.13
CA VAL A 148 -12.53 0.45 11.05
C VAL A 148 -11.31 -0.21 10.42
N TYR A 149 -11.19 -0.05 9.11
CA TYR A 149 -10.06 -0.52 8.32
C TYR A 149 -9.75 0.43 7.17
N PHE A 150 -8.49 0.46 6.74
CA PHE A 150 -8.00 1.29 5.64
C PHE A 150 -7.50 0.41 4.49
N PRO A 151 -8.38 -0.33 3.78
CA PRO A 151 -7.97 -1.20 2.67
C PRO A 151 -7.55 -0.42 1.43
N ASP A 152 -6.67 -1.04 0.65
CA ASP A 152 -6.51 -0.70 -0.75
C ASP A 152 -7.80 -1.02 -1.53
N THR A 153 -7.96 -0.42 -2.71
CA THR A 153 -9.13 -0.61 -3.57
C THR A 153 -9.16 -1.96 -4.30
N PHE A 154 -8.75 -3.04 -3.63
CA PHE A 154 -8.98 -4.38 -4.15
C PHE A 154 -10.47 -4.68 -4.31
N GLY A 155 -10.81 -5.36 -5.40
CA GLY A 155 -12.20 -5.62 -5.79
C GLY A 155 -13.06 -6.24 -4.68
N VAL A 156 -12.48 -7.05 -3.79
CA VAL A 156 -13.20 -7.66 -2.66
C VAL A 156 -13.79 -6.62 -1.71
N TYR A 157 -13.04 -5.58 -1.34
CA TYR A 157 -13.54 -4.53 -0.44
C TYR A 157 -14.54 -3.62 -1.13
N VAL A 158 -14.29 -3.26 -2.40
CA VAL A 158 -15.23 -2.49 -3.20
C VAL A 158 -16.57 -3.22 -3.34
N GLN A 159 -16.54 -4.55 -3.54
CA GLN A 159 -17.74 -5.36 -3.62
C GLN A 159 -18.53 -5.39 -2.29
N HIS A 160 -17.83 -5.46 -1.15
CA HIS A 160 -18.49 -5.39 0.15
C HIS A 160 -19.10 -4.01 0.43
N VAL A 161 -18.50 -2.94 -0.07
CA VAL A 161 -19.09 -1.59 0.00
C VAL A 161 -20.34 -1.52 -0.88
N ARG A 162 -20.27 -1.99 -2.14
CA ARG A 162 -21.43 -2.00 -3.06
C ARG A 162 -22.62 -2.81 -2.54
N THR A 163 -22.34 -3.91 -1.84
CA THR A 163 -23.39 -4.77 -1.26
C THR A 163 -23.84 -4.35 0.13
N GLY A 164 -23.33 -3.22 0.64
CA GLY A 164 -23.70 -2.70 1.98
C GLY A 164 -23.17 -3.51 3.16
N LYS A 165 -22.30 -4.49 2.92
CA LYS A 165 -21.63 -5.28 3.97
C LYS A 165 -20.53 -4.49 4.67
N LEU A 166 -20.02 -3.44 4.03
CA LEU A 166 -19.16 -2.42 4.61
C LEU A 166 -19.66 -1.05 4.17
N ARG A 167 -19.29 -0.01 4.91
CA ARG A 167 -19.53 1.39 4.55
C ARG A 167 -18.19 2.09 4.31
N ALA A 168 -17.99 2.62 3.12
CA ALA A 168 -16.86 3.51 2.85
C ALA A 168 -17.23 4.93 3.29
N LEU A 169 -16.36 5.56 4.07
CA LEU A 169 -16.52 6.94 4.52
C LEU A 169 -15.76 7.92 3.64
N ALA A 170 -14.62 7.52 3.10
CA ALA A 170 -13.83 8.33 2.18
C ALA A 170 -12.83 7.49 1.37
N VAL A 171 -12.36 8.07 0.27
CA VAL A 171 -11.21 7.60 -0.51
C VAL A 171 -10.01 8.51 -0.17
N MET A 172 -8.86 7.91 0.13
CA MET A 172 -7.64 8.61 0.50
C MET A 172 -6.70 8.85 -0.69
N GLY A 173 -7.24 8.91 -1.89
CA GLY A 173 -6.50 9.18 -3.12
C GLY A 173 -6.74 10.60 -3.65
N PRO A 174 -5.95 11.02 -4.66
CA PRO A 174 -6.08 12.36 -5.25
C PRO A 174 -7.37 12.54 -6.06
N ARG A 175 -8.07 11.46 -6.37
CA ARG A 175 -9.32 11.46 -7.15
C ARG A 175 -10.37 10.57 -6.51
N ARG A 176 -11.65 10.86 -6.77
CA ARG A 176 -12.76 9.95 -6.47
C ARG A 176 -12.62 8.66 -7.28
N LEU A 177 -13.17 7.57 -6.78
CA LEU A 177 -13.20 6.31 -7.50
C LEU A 177 -14.42 6.28 -8.45
N GLU A 178 -14.20 6.05 -9.74
CA GLU A 178 -15.28 5.91 -10.72
C GLU A 178 -16.24 4.77 -10.35
N VAL A 179 -15.71 3.73 -9.70
CA VAL A 179 -16.49 2.56 -9.26
C VAL A 179 -17.30 2.80 -7.98
N LEU A 180 -17.03 3.92 -7.26
CA LEU A 180 -17.73 4.38 -6.06
C LEU A 180 -17.85 5.92 -6.09
N PRO A 181 -18.57 6.50 -7.05
CA PRO A 181 -18.56 7.95 -7.31
C PRO A 181 -19.13 8.78 -6.15
N ASP A 182 -20.02 8.19 -5.35
CA ASP A 182 -20.67 8.84 -4.21
C ASP A 182 -19.75 8.96 -2.99
N ILE A 183 -18.63 8.20 -2.96
CA ILE A 183 -17.71 8.25 -1.83
C ILE A 183 -16.82 9.48 -1.97
N PRO A 184 -16.82 10.40 -0.97
CA PRO A 184 -16.01 11.61 -1.01
C PRO A 184 -14.52 11.30 -0.88
N ARG A 185 -13.68 12.26 -1.27
CA ARG A 185 -12.25 12.20 -0.95
C ARG A 185 -12.03 12.60 0.51
N ILE A 186 -11.04 11.99 1.14
CA ILE A 186 -10.65 12.38 2.49
C ILE A 186 -10.19 13.84 2.55
N ASP A 187 -9.56 14.33 1.48
CA ASP A 187 -9.05 15.69 1.33
C ASP A 187 -10.16 16.76 1.37
N ASP A 188 -11.42 16.36 1.09
CA ASP A 188 -12.60 17.22 1.23
C ASP A 188 -12.90 17.56 2.72
N PHE A 189 -12.28 16.83 3.67
CA PHE A 189 -12.45 17.00 5.13
C PHE A 189 -11.12 17.25 5.86
N LEU A 190 -10.04 16.63 5.39
CA LEU A 190 -8.72 16.63 6.00
C LEU A 190 -7.67 16.89 4.92
N SER A 191 -7.38 18.16 4.67
CA SER A 191 -6.40 18.55 3.65
C SER A 191 -5.02 17.95 3.90
N GLY A 192 -4.43 17.42 2.84
CA GLY A 192 -3.07 16.87 2.85
C GLY A 192 -2.97 15.40 3.26
N LEU A 193 -4.09 14.70 3.51
CA LEU A 193 -4.09 13.28 3.79
C LEU A 193 -4.28 12.49 2.47
N ASP A 194 -3.32 12.61 1.55
CA ASP A 194 -3.25 11.77 0.34
C ASP A 194 -2.45 10.50 0.65
N ALA A 195 -3.17 9.41 0.89
CA ALA A 195 -2.62 8.09 1.11
C ALA A 195 -3.03 7.17 -0.03
N SER A 196 -2.05 6.70 -0.76
CA SER A 196 -2.21 5.65 -1.76
C SER A 196 -1.04 4.69 -1.66
N ASP A 197 -1.30 3.41 -1.87
CA ASP A 197 -0.24 2.43 -2.05
C ASP A 197 0.25 2.48 -3.51
N TRP A 198 1.45 2.01 -3.75
CA TRP A 198 2.00 1.84 -5.08
C TRP A 198 2.77 0.53 -5.16
N VAL A 199 2.80 -0.02 -6.35
CA VAL A 199 3.58 -1.20 -6.70
C VAL A 199 4.44 -0.88 -7.91
N GLY A 200 5.69 -1.32 -7.88
CA GLY A 200 6.64 -1.16 -8.98
C GLY A 200 7.79 -2.13 -8.90
N LEU A 201 8.67 -2.06 -9.87
CA LEU A 201 9.86 -2.90 -9.96
C LEU A 201 11.12 -2.07 -9.73
N VAL A 202 12.03 -2.63 -8.94
CA VAL A 202 13.37 -2.10 -8.73
C VAL A 202 14.39 -3.21 -8.98
N ALA A 203 15.60 -2.82 -9.38
CA ALA A 203 16.73 -3.71 -9.59
C ALA A 203 17.84 -3.48 -8.55
N PRO A 204 18.82 -4.38 -8.39
CA PRO A 204 19.99 -4.15 -7.56
C PRO A 204 20.75 -2.90 -8.00
N LYS A 205 21.37 -2.20 -7.04
CA LYS A 205 22.26 -1.08 -7.33
C LYS A 205 23.35 -1.50 -8.35
N ASN A 206 23.77 -0.57 -9.17
CA ASN A 206 24.74 -0.75 -10.25
C ASN A 206 24.26 -1.60 -11.44
N THR A 207 22.97 -1.92 -11.54
CA THR A 207 22.39 -2.46 -12.79
C THR A 207 22.62 -1.44 -13.91
N PRO A 208 23.21 -1.82 -15.06
CA PRO A 208 23.52 -0.90 -16.15
C PRO A 208 22.31 -0.13 -16.64
N ALA A 209 22.50 1.15 -16.96
CA ALA A 209 21.42 2.04 -17.37
C ALA A 209 20.68 1.55 -18.63
N GLU A 210 21.39 0.91 -19.55
CA GLU A 210 20.84 0.30 -20.76
C GLU A 210 19.88 -0.86 -20.45
N ILE A 211 20.21 -1.68 -19.43
CA ILE A 211 19.32 -2.77 -18.96
C ILE A 211 18.08 -2.15 -18.31
N ILE A 212 18.24 -1.14 -17.46
CA ILE A 212 17.11 -0.44 -16.83
C ILE A 212 16.19 0.18 -17.90
N ALA A 213 16.76 0.85 -18.91
CA ALA A 213 15.98 1.46 -19.98
C ALA A 213 15.20 0.41 -20.79
N LYS A 214 15.83 -0.73 -21.14
CA LYS A 214 15.18 -1.84 -21.84
C LYS A 214 14.04 -2.42 -21.01
N LEU A 215 14.27 -2.75 -19.73
CA LEU A 215 13.23 -3.26 -18.83
C LEU A 215 12.07 -2.26 -18.67
N ASN A 216 12.36 -0.98 -18.48
CA ASN A 216 11.34 0.06 -18.39
C ASN A 216 10.50 0.13 -19.68
N GLY A 217 11.14 0.09 -20.86
CA GLY A 217 10.45 0.11 -22.15
C GLY A 217 9.48 -1.08 -22.31
N GLU A 218 9.92 -2.29 -22.00
CA GLU A 218 9.09 -3.49 -22.10
C GLU A 218 7.92 -3.49 -21.09
N ILE A 219 8.17 -3.03 -19.85
CA ILE A 219 7.13 -2.91 -18.82
C ILE A 219 6.11 -1.86 -19.25
N THR A 220 6.55 -0.69 -19.72
CA THR A 220 5.68 0.39 -20.17
C THR A 220 4.83 -0.04 -21.36
N ALA A 221 5.41 -0.75 -22.33
CA ALA A 221 4.68 -1.32 -23.46
C ALA A 221 3.64 -2.35 -22.99
N GLY A 222 4.02 -3.24 -22.05
CA GLY A 222 3.11 -4.19 -21.43
C GLY A 222 1.95 -3.53 -20.69
N LEU A 223 2.20 -2.47 -19.93
CA LEU A 223 1.17 -1.69 -19.24
C LEU A 223 0.26 -0.92 -20.23
N ALA A 224 0.71 -0.67 -21.45
CA ALA A 224 -0.11 -0.07 -22.52
C ALA A 224 -1.02 -1.10 -23.19
N ASP A 225 -0.77 -2.40 -23.05
CA ASP A 225 -1.56 -3.48 -23.65
C ASP A 225 -3.01 -3.46 -23.13
N PRO A 226 -4.04 -3.41 -24.02
CA PRO A 226 -5.43 -3.31 -23.62
C PRO A 226 -5.92 -4.51 -22.78
N LYS A 227 -5.41 -5.73 -23.04
CA LYS A 227 -5.80 -6.94 -22.30
C LYS A 227 -5.25 -6.89 -20.87
N LEU A 228 -4.00 -6.45 -20.72
CA LEU A 228 -3.39 -6.29 -19.39
C LEU A 228 -4.08 -5.18 -18.60
N LYS A 229 -4.39 -4.04 -19.26
CA LYS A 229 -5.15 -2.94 -18.63
C LYS A 229 -6.51 -3.41 -18.12
N ALA A 230 -7.28 -4.11 -18.96
CA ALA A 230 -8.59 -4.63 -18.56
C ALA A 230 -8.47 -5.58 -17.36
N ARG A 231 -7.51 -6.50 -17.38
CA ARG A 231 -7.30 -7.44 -16.28
C ARG A 231 -6.86 -6.74 -14.98
N LEU A 232 -6.02 -5.73 -15.07
CA LEU A 232 -5.64 -4.94 -13.89
C LEU A 232 -6.82 -4.12 -13.36
N ALA A 233 -7.65 -3.54 -14.24
CA ALA A 233 -8.85 -2.81 -13.84
C ALA A 233 -9.86 -3.69 -13.09
N ASP A 234 -9.98 -4.97 -13.49
CA ASP A 234 -10.85 -5.94 -12.80
C ASP A 234 -10.30 -6.32 -11.40
N LEU A 235 -8.98 -6.42 -11.27
CA LEU A 235 -8.33 -6.83 -10.02
C LEU A 235 -8.25 -5.69 -8.99
N VAL A 236 -8.00 -4.48 -9.47
CA VAL A 236 -7.71 -3.29 -8.65
C VAL A 236 -8.53 -2.11 -9.13
N LEU A 237 -9.72 -2.00 -8.57
CA LEU A 237 -10.70 -1.02 -8.98
C LEU A 237 -10.24 0.41 -8.58
N GLY A 238 -10.20 1.32 -9.56
CA GLY A 238 -9.75 2.68 -9.32
C GLY A 238 -8.23 2.87 -9.28
N ALA A 239 -7.47 1.83 -9.64
CA ALA A 239 -6.02 1.94 -9.76
C ALA A 239 -5.61 2.85 -10.93
N THR A 240 -4.51 3.59 -10.74
CA THR A 240 -3.89 4.40 -11.79
C THR A 240 -2.58 3.73 -12.22
N MET A 241 -2.41 3.54 -13.52
CA MET A 241 -1.13 3.05 -14.05
C MET A 241 -0.04 4.09 -13.81
N LEU A 242 1.11 3.63 -13.31
CA LEU A 242 2.31 4.44 -13.09
C LEU A 242 3.29 4.31 -14.25
N ALA A 243 2.78 4.15 -15.48
CA ALA A 243 3.61 4.11 -16.67
C ALA A 243 4.40 5.42 -16.79
N GLY A 244 5.73 5.34 -16.63
CA GLY A 244 6.61 6.50 -16.65
C GLY A 244 8.08 6.09 -16.63
N SER A 245 8.97 7.07 -16.58
CA SER A 245 10.40 6.85 -16.53
C SER A 245 10.88 6.27 -15.18
N PRO A 246 12.04 5.58 -15.15
CA PRO A 246 12.67 5.17 -13.90
C PRO A 246 12.92 6.32 -12.93
N ALA A 247 13.23 7.51 -13.46
CA ALA A 247 13.47 8.71 -12.67
C ALA A 247 12.20 9.21 -11.96
N GLU A 248 11.04 9.21 -12.65
CA GLU A 248 9.75 9.57 -12.05
C GLU A 248 9.36 8.60 -10.94
N PHE A 249 9.56 7.30 -11.16
CA PHE A 249 9.32 6.30 -10.13
C PHE A 249 10.27 6.45 -8.95
N GLY A 250 11.55 6.75 -9.19
CA GLY A 250 12.52 7.06 -8.16
C GLY A 250 12.15 8.28 -7.32
N LYS A 251 11.62 9.34 -7.95
CA LYS A 251 11.10 10.52 -7.27
C LYS A 251 9.91 10.18 -6.36
N LEU A 252 8.98 9.34 -6.83
CA LEU A 252 7.85 8.86 -6.03
C LEU A 252 8.33 8.10 -4.79
N ILE A 253 9.27 7.15 -4.96
CA ILE A 253 9.87 6.38 -3.85
C ILE A 253 10.47 7.31 -2.81
N ALA A 254 11.30 8.29 -3.24
CA ALA A 254 11.97 9.21 -2.34
C ALA A 254 10.98 10.10 -1.57
N GLN A 255 9.97 10.64 -2.25
CA GLN A 255 8.92 11.47 -1.65
C GLN A 255 8.10 10.67 -0.62
N ASP A 256 7.71 9.46 -0.97
CA ASP A 256 6.95 8.59 -0.07
C ASP A 256 7.78 8.17 1.14
N THR A 257 9.04 7.83 0.96
CA THR A 257 9.93 7.50 2.09
C THR A 257 10.03 8.67 3.06
N ALA A 258 10.21 9.90 2.58
CA ALA A 258 10.27 11.09 3.42
C ALA A 258 8.92 11.39 4.13
N LYS A 259 7.81 11.17 3.44
CA LYS A 259 6.45 11.31 3.99
C LYS A 259 6.22 10.30 5.12
N TRP A 260 6.41 9.02 4.85
CA TRP A 260 6.18 7.95 5.83
C TRP A 260 7.12 8.00 7.01
N ALA A 261 8.36 8.48 6.83
CA ALA A 261 9.29 8.72 7.94
C ALA A 261 8.72 9.67 9.00
N LYS A 262 8.02 10.73 8.56
CA LYS A 262 7.36 11.68 9.49
C LYS A 262 6.24 11.01 10.26
N VAL A 263 5.39 10.23 9.58
CA VAL A 263 4.26 9.52 10.20
C VAL A 263 4.74 8.47 11.19
N VAL A 264 5.71 7.64 10.80
CA VAL A 264 6.28 6.58 11.66
C VAL A 264 6.89 7.18 12.93
N LYS A 265 7.66 8.27 12.81
CA LYS A 265 8.25 8.95 13.96
C LYS A 265 7.19 9.54 14.90
N PHE A 266 6.17 10.18 14.33
CA PHE A 266 5.10 10.79 15.13
C PHE A 266 4.28 9.72 15.86
N ALA A 267 3.89 8.64 15.18
CA ALA A 267 3.10 7.56 15.75
C ALA A 267 3.88 6.69 16.75
N GLY A 268 5.20 6.90 16.87
CA GLY A 268 6.06 6.12 17.75
C GLY A 268 6.09 4.63 17.37
N ILE A 269 5.79 4.30 16.11
CA ILE A 269 5.76 2.91 15.64
C ILE A 269 7.20 2.39 15.62
N ARG A 270 7.47 1.40 16.46
CA ARG A 270 8.74 0.66 16.47
C ARG A 270 8.44 -0.81 16.25
N LEU A 271 9.24 -1.45 15.44
CA LEU A 271 9.24 -2.91 15.27
C LEU A 271 10.56 -3.43 15.83
N GLU A 272 10.45 -4.31 16.80
CA GLU A 272 11.58 -5.03 17.37
C GLU A 272 12.18 -6.06 16.38
#